data_12805adbb2cb5a331e4e3bfe369d69ba
#
_entry.id   12805adbb2cb5a331e4e3bfe369d69ba
#
_cell.length_a   1.000
_cell.length_b   1.000
_cell.length_c   1.000
_cell.angle_alpha   90.00
_cell.angle_beta   90.00
_cell.angle_gamma   90.00
#
_symmetry.space_group_name_H-M   'P 1'
#
loop_
_entity.id
_entity.type
_entity.pdbx_description
1 polymer ?
#
loop_
_entity_poly.entity_id
_entity_poly.type
_entity_poly.pdbx_seq_one_letter_code
_entity_poly.pdbx_strand_id
1 'polypeptide(L)'
;MARSPLVDAVYIASPNALHASQSILCMSCGKHVLCEKPLASNAREARAMIEAARRYGVVLMEAMIATLNPNFRIVREQLPRLGTIRRYFASYCQYSSRYDKFREGVVLNAFDPSLSNGAMMDIGVYTVYPMVAL
;
A
#
# COMPACT_ATOMS: atom_id res chain seq x y z
N MET A 1 -20.67 1.80 -8.48
CA MET A 1 -19.43 2.40 -8.99
C MET A 1 -18.73 1.43 -9.96
N ALA A 2 -18.30 0.23 -9.57
CA ALA A 2 -17.53 -0.70 -10.43
C ALA A 2 -18.19 -0.99 -11.81
N ARG A 3 -19.51 -1.11 -11.87
CA ARG A 3 -20.27 -1.37 -13.12
C ARG A 3 -20.74 -0.12 -13.87
N SER A 4 -20.40 1.08 -13.40
CA SER A 4 -20.82 2.31 -14.08
C SER A 4 -20.03 2.52 -15.37
N PRO A 5 -20.67 2.80 -16.51
CA PRO A 5 -19.96 3.14 -17.75
C PRO A 5 -19.28 4.51 -17.72
N LEU A 6 -19.61 5.34 -16.73
CA LEU A 6 -19.04 6.69 -16.56
C LEU A 6 -17.75 6.72 -15.74
N VAL A 7 -17.25 5.56 -15.30
CA VAL A 7 -16.05 5.44 -14.43
C VAL A 7 -15.02 4.60 -15.14
N ASP A 8 -13.84 5.14 -15.38
CA ASP A 8 -12.71 4.44 -16.00
C ASP A 8 -11.73 3.88 -14.96
N ALA A 9 -11.57 4.58 -13.84
CA ALA A 9 -10.66 4.20 -12.78
C ALA A 9 -11.29 4.36 -11.39
N VAL A 10 -10.87 3.52 -10.44
CA VAL A 10 -11.35 3.54 -9.05
C VAL A 10 -10.18 3.68 -8.11
N TYR A 11 -10.28 4.61 -7.17
CA TYR A 11 -9.38 4.72 -6.04
C TYR A 11 -9.95 3.94 -4.86
N ILE A 12 -9.20 2.93 -4.39
CA ILE A 12 -9.57 2.09 -3.25
C ILE A 12 -8.85 2.63 -2.01
N ALA A 13 -9.63 3.13 -1.04
CA ALA A 13 -9.16 3.65 0.24
C ALA A 13 -9.98 3.08 1.40
N SER A 14 -10.39 1.83 1.28
CA SER A 14 -11.11 1.06 2.30
C SER A 14 -10.15 0.51 3.36
N PRO A 15 -10.63 -0.20 4.41
CA PRO A 15 -9.75 -0.96 5.29
C PRO A 15 -8.89 -1.98 4.52
N ASN A 16 -7.63 -2.18 4.97
CA ASN A 16 -6.63 -2.99 4.25
C ASN A 16 -7.13 -4.39 3.88
N ALA A 17 -7.86 -5.04 4.77
CA ALA A 17 -8.44 -6.38 4.53
C ALA A 17 -9.38 -6.45 3.32
N LEU A 18 -9.90 -5.31 2.84
CA LEU A 18 -10.83 -5.24 1.71
C LEU A 18 -10.14 -4.86 0.39
N HIS A 19 -8.88 -4.43 0.43
CA HIS A 19 -8.17 -3.93 -0.75
C HIS A 19 -8.17 -4.95 -1.90
N ALA A 20 -7.79 -6.20 -1.62
CA ALA A 20 -7.67 -7.22 -2.65
C ALA A 20 -9.03 -7.54 -3.29
N SER A 21 -10.04 -7.83 -2.48
CA SER A 21 -11.37 -8.22 -2.99
C SER A 21 -12.04 -7.11 -3.79
N GLN A 22 -11.97 -5.88 -3.29
CA GLN A 22 -12.57 -4.73 -3.98
C GLN A 22 -11.82 -4.35 -5.25
N SER A 23 -10.48 -4.40 -5.24
CA SER A 23 -9.67 -4.16 -6.43
C SER A 23 -9.94 -5.18 -7.52
N ILE A 24 -9.96 -6.48 -7.18
CA ILE A 24 -10.27 -7.55 -8.13
C ILE A 24 -11.67 -7.39 -8.71
N LEU A 25 -12.65 -7.04 -7.88
CA LEU A 25 -14.01 -6.76 -8.35
C LEU A 25 -14.03 -5.60 -9.35
N CYS A 26 -13.35 -4.48 -9.06
CA CYS A 26 -13.30 -3.34 -9.98
C CYS A 26 -12.60 -3.72 -11.29
N MET A 27 -11.47 -4.41 -11.22
CA MET A 27 -10.72 -4.87 -12.38
C MET A 27 -11.51 -5.85 -13.24
N SER A 28 -12.30 -6.75 -12.63
CA SER A 28 -13.19 -7.66 -13.37
C SER A 28 -14.32 -6.96 -14.13
N CYS A 29 -14.60 -5.72 -13.76
CA CYS A 29 -15.53 -4.84 -14.47
C CYS A 29 -14.81 -3.89 -15.46
N GLY A 30 -13.54 -4.15 -15.79
CA GLY A 30 -12.75 -3.37 -16.74
C GLY A 30 -12.26 -2.02 -16.19
N LYS A 31 -12.20 -1.82 -14.87
CA LYS A 31 -11.76 -0.56 -14.27
C LYS A 31 -10.29 -0.60 -13.90
N HIS A 32 -9.55 0.47 -14.19
CA HIS A 32 -8.22 0.69 -13.61
C HIS A 32 -8.34 0.91 -12.11
N VAL A 33 -7.33 0.51 -11.35
CA VAL A 33 -7.35 0.62 -9.89
C VAL A 33 -6.08 1.29 -9.38
N LEU A 34 -6.26 2.35 -8.59
CA LEU A 34 -5.27 2.87 -7.66
C LEU A 34 -5.70 2.41 -6.27
N CYS A 35 -4.86 1.60 -5.61
CA CYS A 35 -5.17 1.06 -4.29
C CYS A 35 -4.27 1.67 -3.23
N GLU A 36 -4.84 2.06 -2.09
CA GLU A 36 -4.06 2.53 -0.94
C GLU A 36 -3.04 1.49 -0.47
N LYS A 37 -2.02 2.01 0.15
CA LYS A 37 -1.01 1.20 0.85
C LYS A 37 -1.55 0.67 2.20
N PRO A 38 -1.15 -0.50 2.62
CA PRO A 38 -0.45 -1.53 1.85
C PRO A 38 -1.37 -2.13 0.79
N LEU A 39 -0.81 -2.52 -0.34
CA LEU A 39 -1.59 -3.03 -1.49
C LEU A 39 -2.57 -4.14 -1.11
N ALA A 40 -2.15 -5.04 -0.23
CA ALA A 40 -2.95 -6.17 0.25
C ALA A 40 -2.51 -6.61 1.65
N SER A 41 -3.28 -7.46 2.29
CA SER A 41 -2.97 -8.01 3.62
C SER A 41 -1.79 -8.99 3.62
N ASN A 42 -1.49 -9.59 2.48
CA ASN A 42 -0.44 -10.60 2.33
C ASN A 42 -0.03 -10.77 0.85
N ALA A 43 1.10 -11.46 0.65
CA ALA A 43 1.67 -11.67 -0.69
C ALA A 43 0.77 -12.52 -1.62
N ARG A 44 -0.06 -13.41 -1.08
CA ARG A 44 -0.99 -14.21 -1.91
C ARG A 44 -2.06 -13.32 -2.53
N GLU A 45 -2.64 -12.42 -1.73
CA GLU A 45 -3.62 -11.45 -2.20
C GLU A 45 -3.01 -10.46 -3.19
N ALA A 46 -1.81 -9.94 -2.91
CA ALA A 46 -1.11 -9.05 -3.84
C ALA A 46 -0.88 -9.73 -5.20
N ARG A 47 -0.45 -11.00 -5.20
CA ARG A 47 -0.31 -11.78 -6.45
C ARG A 47 -1.63 -11.94 -7.19
N ALA A 48 -2.71 -12.26 -6.48
CA ALA A 48 -4.04 -12.39 -7.08
C ALA A 48 -4.52 -11.07 -7.72
N MET A 49 -4.23 -9.93 -7.09
CA MET A 49 -4.52 -8.60 -7.67
C MET A 49 -3.72 -8.36 -8.95
N ILE A 50 -2.43 -8.68 -8.97
CA ILE A 50 -1.55 -8.52 -10.15
C ILE A 50 -2.03 -9.43 -11.30
N GLU A 51 -2.40 -10.67 -11.00
CA GLU A 51 -2.95 -11.61 -11.97
C GLU A 51 -4.29 -11.13 -12.55
N ALA A 52 -5.16 -10.58 -11.68
CA ALA A 52 -6.42 -9.99 -12.13
C ALA A 52 -6.19 -8.80 -13.07
N ALA A 53 -5.26 -7.90 -12.73
CA ALA A 53 -4.92 -6.76 -13.59
C ALA A 53 -4.46 -7.22 -14.98
N ARG A 54 -3.57 -8.21 -15.03
CA ARG A 54 -3.10 -8.82 -16.29
C ARG A 54 -4.23 -9.48 -17.07
N ARG A 55 -5.06 -10.27 -16.38
CA ARG A 55 -6.18 -11.01 -16.99
C ARG A 55 -7.20 -10.09 -17.64
N TYR A 56 -7.51 -8.97 -17.01
CA TYR A 56 -8.53 -8.04 -17.48
C TYR A 56 -7.95 -6.87 -18.31
N GLY A 57 -6.63 -6.82 -18.52
CA GLY A 57 -5.98 -5.80 -19.33
C GLY A 57 -6.09 -4.40 -18.76
N VAL A 58 -6.11 -4.25 -17.43
CA VAL A 58 -6.26 -2.97 -16.73
C VAL A 58 -5.04 -2.65 -15.88
N VAL A 59 -4.89 -1.38 -15.53
CA VAL A 59 -3.80 -0.92 -14.65
C VAL A 59 -4.18 -1.15 -13.20
N LEU A 60 -3.25 -1.74 -12.44
CA LEU A 60 -3.25 -1.75 -10.98
C LEU A 60 -2.02 -0.98 -10.49
N MET A 61 -2.22 -0.04 -9.59
CA MET A 61 -1.15 0.75 -8.98
C MET A 61 -1.37 0.86 -7.48
N GLU A 62 -0.30 0.71 -6.69
CA GLU A 62 -0.31 1.01 -5.26
C GLU A 62 -0.04 2.50 -5.03
N ALA A 63 -0.81 3.12 -4.13
CA ALA A 63 -0.65 4.52 -3.75
C ALA A 63 0.54 4.73 -2.79
N MET A 64 1.72 4.26 -3.18
CA MET A 64 2.96 4.40 -2.42
C MET A 64 3.62 5.75 -2.74
N ILE A 65 3.37 6.75 -1.90
CA ILE A 65 3.84 8.14 -2.09
C ILE A 65 5.36 8.24 -2.26
N ALA A 66 6.12 7.34 -1.64
CA ALA A 66 7.58 7.33 -1.76
C ALA A 66 8.06 7.21 -3.21
N THR A 67 7.30 6.53 -4.07
CA THR A 67 7.64 6.37 -5.51
C THR A 67 7.71 7.70 -6.25
N LEU A 68 6.91 8.67 -5.83
CA LEU A 68 6.77 9.98 -6.46
C LEU A 68 7.65 11.05 -5.81
N ASN A 69 8.27 10.73 -4.67
CA ASN A 69 9.11 11.68 -3.94
C ASN A 69 10.41 11.94 -4.70
N PRO A 70 10.69 13.20 -5.10
CA PRO A 70 11.90 13.53 -5.86
C PRO A 70 13.19 13.24 -5.09
N ASN A 71 13.21 13.40 -3.76
CA ASN A 71 14.36 13.05 -2.94
C ASN A 71 14.64 11.55 -2.96
N PHE A 72 13.60 10.72 -2.99
CA PHE A 72 13.76 9.28 -3.11
C PHE A 72 14.40 8.87 -4.44
N ARG A 73 14.03 9.55 -5.53
CA ARG A 73 14.68 9.36 -6.84
C ARG A 73 16.16 9.72 -6.79
N ILE A 74 16.50 10.86 -6.20
CA ILE A 74 17.91 11.28 -6.05
C ILE A 74 18.70 10.26 -5.24
N VAL A 75 18.15 9.77 -4.12
CA VAL A 75 18.80 8.73 -3.33
C VAL A 75 19.08 7.49 -4.20
N ARG A 76 18.09 6.99 -4.93
CA ARG A 76 18.24 5.83 -5.81
C ARG A 76 19.31 6.04 -6.89
N GLU A 77 19.36 7.23 -7.50
CA GLU A 77 20.35 7.58 -8.53
C GLU A 77 21.77 7.66 -7.96
N GLN A 78 21.93 8.10 -6.70
CA GLN A 78 23.24 8.25 -6.07
C GLN A 78 23.74 6.98 -5.36
N LEU A 79 22.86 6.02 -5.09
CA LEU A 79 23.21 4.81 -4.34
C LEU A 79 24.42 4.05 -4.91
N PRO A 80 24.56 3.87 -6.24
CA PRO A 80 25.73 3.18 -6.82
C PRO A 80 27.07 3.81 -6.47
N ARG A 81 27.08 5.09 -6.14
CA ARG A 81 28.31 5.83 -5.76
C ARG A 81 28.81 5.47 -4.35
N LEU A 82 27.97 4.87 -3.52
CA LEU A 82 28.33 4.43 -2.17
C LEU A 82 28.99 3.04 -2.14
N GLY A 83 29.04 2.35 -3.30
CA GLY A 83 29.54 0.99 -3.39
C GLY A 83 28.54 -0.03 -2.83
N THR A 84 29.04 -1.15 -2.30
CA THR A 84 28.19 -2.24 -1.80
C THR A 84 27.46 -1.86 -0.53
N ILE A 85 26.15 -1.79 -0.57
CA ILE A 85 25.31 -1.57 0.60
C ILE A 85 25.31 -2.82 1.47
N ARG A 86 25.69 -2.69 2.74
CA ARG A 86 25.80 -3.79 3.71
C ARG A 86 24.76 -3.76 4.80
N ARG A 87 24.22 -2.60 5.08
CA ARG A 87 23.21 -2.40 6.15
C ARG A 87 22.22 -1.32 5.74
N TYR A 88 20.98 -1.56 6.13
CA TYR A 88 19.88 -0.61 5.98
C TYR A 88 19.22 -0.40 7.34
N PHE A 89 19.04 0.83 7.74
CA PHE A 89 18.33 1.24 8.93
C PHE A 89 17.27 2.25 8.54
N ALA A 90 16.05 2.01 8.96
CA ALA A 90 14.97 2.95 8.78
C ALA A 90 14.13 3.02 10.06
N SER A 91 13.67 4.20 10.39
CA SER A 91 12.72 4.41 11.48
C SER A 91 11.66 5.39 11.03
N TYR A 92 10.43 5.10 11.43
CA TYR A 92 9.29 5.99 11.25
C TYR A 92 8.57 6.08 12.59
N CYS A 93 8.90 7.11 13.35
CA CYS A 93 8.39 7.30 14.71
C CYS A 93 7.39 8.46 14.70
N GLN A 94 6.14 8.13 14.95
CA GLN A 94 5.05 9.09 15.00
C GLN A 94 4.10 8.77 16.14
N TYR A 95 3.75 9.78 16.94
CA TYR A 95 2.65 9.64 17.88
C TYR A 95 1.33 9.60 17.10
N SER A 96 0.63 8.49 17.20
CA SER A 96 -0.65 8.34 16.52
C SER A 96 -1.73 9.19 17.19
N SER A 97 -2.46 9.98 16.42
CA SER A 97 -3.64 10.72 16.91
C SER A 97 -4.75 9.80 17.46
N ARG A 98 -4.64 8.49 17.20
CA ARG A 98 -5.60 7.47 17.66
C ARG A 98 -5.13 6.77 18.93
N TYR A 99 -3.90 7.03 19.39
CA TYR A 99 -3.28 6.28 20.48
C TYR A 99 -3.93 6.54 21.83
N ASP A 100 -4.38 7.78 22.09
CA ASP A 100 -5.05 8.09 23.35
C ASP A 100 -6.35 7.31 23.52
N LYS A 101 -7.16 7.21 22.45
CA LYS A 101 -8.36 6.37 22.47
C LYS A 101 -8.03 4.88 22.65
N PHE A 102 -6.94 4.42 22.07
CA PHE A 102 -6.47 3.04 22.28
C PHE A 102 -6.11 2.78 23.73
N ARG A 103 -5.46 3.73 24.41
CA ARG A 103 -5.16 3.65 25.85
C ARG A 103 -6.43 3.61 26.72
N GLU A 104 -7.50 4.21 26.25
CA GLU A 104 -8.84 4.19 26.88
C GLU A 104 -9.59 2.88 26.58
N GLY A 105 -8.99 1.93 25.87
CA GLY A 105 -9.59 0.65 25.50
C GLY A 105 -10.40 0.67 24.21
N VAL A 106 -10.41 1.79 23.46
CA VAL A 106 -11.13 1.93 22.19
C VAL A 106 -10.21 1.52 21.03
N VAL A 107 -10.47 0.36 20.44
CA VAL A 107 -9.72 -0.12 19.26
C VAL A 107 -10.32 0.49 18.00
N LEU A 108 -9.60 1.45 17.42
CA LEU A 108 -9.95 2.06 16.12
C LEU A 108 -9.35 1.22 14.98
N ASN A 109 -9.89 1.39 13.76
CA ASN A 109 -9.52 0.61 12.56
C ASN A 109 -8.00 0.44 12.38
N ALA A 110 -7.21 1.50 12.61
CA ALA A 110 -5.75 1.46 12.45
C ALA A 110 -5.04 0.48 13.40
N PHE A 111 -5.68 0.08 14.49
CA PHE A 111 -5.16 -0.88 15.47
C PHE A 111 -5.91 -2.22 15.47
N ASP A 112 -6.90 -2.38 14.59
CA ASP A 112 -7.69 -3.61 14.49
C ASP A 112 -6.98 -4.62 13.57
N PRO A 113 -6.45 -5.73 14.12
CA PRO A 113 -5.78 -6.74 13.31
C PRO A 113 -6.74 -7.50 12.38
N SER A 114 -8.04 -7.54 12.68
CA SER A 114 -9.04 -8.17 11.79
C SER A 114 -9.19 -7.43 10.46
N LEU A 115 -8.82 -6.14 10.43
CA LEU A 115 -8.79 -5.30 9.25
C LEU A 115 -7.40 -5.28 8.58
N SER A 116 -6.50 -6.20 8.95
CA SER A 116 -5.11 -6.24 8.47
C SER A 116 -4.34 -4.95 8.73
N ASN A 117 -4.58 -4.35 9.90
CA ASN A 117 -3.91 -3.15 10.36
C ASN A 117 -2.87 -3.45 11.46
N GLY A 118 -2.25 -2.40 11.98
CA GLY A 118 -1.18 -2.44 12.95
C GLY A 118 0.04 -1.66 12.46
N ALA A 119 1.02 -1.44 13.33
CA ALA A 119 2.15 -0.56 13.04
C ALA A 119 2.94 -0.96 11.78
N MET A 120 3.15 -2.25 11.53
CA MET A 120 3.87 -2.72 10.33
C MET A 120 3.07 -2.45 9.04
N MET A 121 1.78 -2.70 9.05
CA MET A 121 0.92 -2.51 7.87
C MET A 121 0.66 -1.03 7.59
N ASP A 122 0.46 -0.22 8.62
CA ASP A 122 0.13 1.20 8.44
C ASP A 122 1.36 2.07 8.17
N ILE A 123 2.43 1.91 8.98
CA ILE A 123 3.63 2.76 8.95
C ILE A 123 4.86 1.99 8.47
N GLY A 124 5.02 0.74 8.88
CA GLY A 124 6.19 -0.08 8.55
C GLY A 124 6.38 -0.26 7.04
N VAL A 125 5.33 -0.21 6.24
CA VAL A 125 5.40 -0.23 4.78
C VAL A 125 6.31 0.87 4.22
N TYR A 126 6.35 2.05 4.83
CA TYR A 126 7.23 3.16 4.41
C TYR A 126 8.70 2.93 4.76
N THR A 127 8.99 2.06 5.70
CA THR A 127 10.38 1.67 6.03
C THR A 127 10.85 0.46 5.24
N VAL A 128 9.91 -0.45 4.90
CA VAL A 128 10.22 -1.66 4.12
C VAL A 128 10.34 -1.34 2.62
N TYR A 129 9.48 -0.48 2.09
CA TYR A 129 9.49 -0.14 0.67
C TYR A 129 10.86 0.35 0.16
N PRO A 130 11.55 1.32 0.82
CA PRO A 130 12.86 1.75 0.36
C PRO A 130 13.92 0.63 0.36
N MET A 131 13.85 -0.28 1.32
CA MET A 131 14.76 -1.43 1.38
C MET A 131 14.65 -2.34 0.15
N VAL A 132 13.44 -2.43 -0.42
CA VAL A 132 13.17 -3.30 -1.59
C VAL A 132 13.40 -2.55 -2.91
N ALA A 133 13.19 -1.23 -2.90
CA ALA A 133 13.22 -0.40 -4.11
C ALA A 133 14.60 0.23 -4.40
N LEU A 134 15.48 0.28 -3.41
CA LEU A 134 16.85 0.79 -3.50
C LEU A 134 17.84 -0.35 -3.62
#